data_41e0801e2430c1f7fdeb46bac8c04cdf
#
_entry.id   41e0801e2430c1f7fdeb46bac8c04cdf
#
_cell.length_a   1.000
_cell.length_b   1.000
_cell.length_c   1.000
_cell.angle_alpha   90.00
_cell.angle_beta   90.00
_cell.angle_gamma   90.00
#
_symmetry.space_group_name_H-M   'P 1'
#
loop_
_entity.id
_entity.type
_entity.pdbx_description
1 polymer ?
#
loop_
_entity_poly.entity_id
_entity_poly.type
_entity_poly.pdbx_seq_one_letter_code
_entity_poly.pdbx_strand_id
1 'polypeptide(L)'
;GNRSLRKYANCASGAVVAIDVETADILAMASYPNFDPNIFAEGISTKDWASVQSTNPRDSLAPTPLYNIATSSAVQPGSTFKPITAVAALKCGLDPNRRIYDGNYIELGGRRFGCSNYNSGLGSHGYETLAVGIQNSCNYYFYCIGTGIDWNSRSSLGYKSKITIDKIMKVAKKFGLGEKTGIELYEVTTPLASAERKMESMKYSLWNALYYSGNKYWPKSTTKDDAKFREEIDTITGWIEENPDRDVIIKRISEQTTVKKSKIETLTDLCKYSYFNQAEWGTGDEFNISIGQGDNAYTPLQLANYIATLGNDGKRNQVSIIKGIEGEGTTKKGDPYEIDIPKSDLKAVIEGMRLVTKRGTLASTFAGFPIEVAGKTGTAERDGYINPKDEVSYVKNHLSSIAPGISWASVQKQMEKMMKKDPAKYPTENDAVDQALITVSGRKVTQAKIDRYKDTYDHFAWTVAMAPADNPKIAVVVLLVQGGMSFNAAPVARDVIGEYLQVKGKADTLDFSNKIN
;
A
#
# COMPACT_ATOMS: atom_id res chain seq x y z
N GLY A 1 22.78 -11.36 21.70
CA GLY A 1 21.47 -11.50 22.28
C GLY A 1 20.51 -12.01 21.23
N ASN A 2 19.91 -13.17 21.44
CA ASN A 2 18.88 -13.74 20.58
C ASN A 2 17.73 -12.71 20.42
N ARG A 3 17.66 -12.04 19.27
CA ARG A 3 16.41 -11.44 18.83
C ARG A 3 15.49 -12.62 18.52
N SER A 4 14.56 -12.94 19.44
CA SER A 4 13.47 -13.84 19.13
C SER A 4 12.83 -13.37 17.83
N LEU A 5 12.82 -14.22 16.81
CA LEU A 5 12.10 -13.98 15.57
C LEU A 5 10.66 -13.66 15.96
N ARG A 6 10.24 -12.42 15.75
CA ARG A 6 8.86 -12.02 16.00
C ARG A 6 7.99 -12.83 15.03
N LYS A 7 7.13 -13.67 15.57
CA LYS A 7 6.22 -14.46 14.78
C LYS A 7 5.15 -13.51 14.22
N TYR A 8 5.13 -13.29 12.92
CA TYR A 8 4.06 -12.54 12.25
C TYR A 8 2.86 -13.48 12.06
N ALA A 9 2.06 -13.62 13.13
CA ALA A 9 0.96 -14.57 13.19
C ALA A 9 -0.13 -14.31 12.13
N ASN A 10 -0.24 -13.07 11.66
CA ASN A 10 -1.24 -12.64 10.68
C ASN A 10 -0.74 -12.75 9.23
N CYS A 11 0.52 -13.13 8.99
CA CYS A 11 1.05 -13.36 7.66
C CYS A 11 0.60 -14.73 7.13
N ALA A 12 -0.59 -14.78 6.57
CA ALA A 12 -1.22 -16.01 6.09
C ALA A 12 -1.60 -15.94 4.60
N SER A 13 -1.15 -14.92 3.89
CA SER A 13 -1.40 -14.76 2.46
C SER A 13 -0.28 -14.00 1.76
N GLY A 14 -0.13 -14.24 0.46
CA GLY A 14 0.90 -13.61 -0.35
C GLY A 14 0.84 -14.04 -1.81
N ALA A 15 1.73 -13.48 -2.61
CA ALA A 15 1.86 -13.84 -4.03
C ALA A 15 3.32 -13.79 -4.48
N VAL A 16 3.60 -14.60 -5.50
CA VAL A 16 4.85 -14.62 -6.24
C VAL A 16 4.54 -14.50 -7.72
N VAL A 17 5.28 -13.63 -8.41
CA VAL A 17 5.24 -13.50 -9.87
C VAL A 17 6.67 -13.58 -10.38
N ALA A 18 6.93 -14.54 -11.25
CA ALA A 18 8.18 -14.69 -11.99
C ALA A 18 7.90 -14.52 -13.48
N ILE A 19 8.67 -13.66 -14.13
CA ILE A 19 8.46 -13.25 -15.51
C ILE A 19 9.79 -13.32 -16.28
N ASP A 20 9.74 -13.78 -17.52
CA ASP A 20 10.88 -13.69 -18.44
C ASP A 20 11.16 -12.21 -18.77
N VAL A 21 12.40 -11.79 -18.61
CA VAL A 21 12.76 -10.37 -18.77
C VAL A 21 12.71 -9.92 -20.23
N GLU A 22 13.04 -10.81 -21.15
CA GLU A 22 13.11 -10.50 -22.58
C GLU A 22 11.73 -10.48 -23.26
N THR A 23 10.85 -11.42 -22.87
CA THR A 23 9.56 -11.61 -23.53
C THR A 23 8.36 -11.14 -22.72
N ALA A 24 8.51 -10.94 -21.42
CA ALA A 24 7.45 -10.74 -20.43
C ALA A 24 6.43 -11.91 -20.35
N ASP A 25 6.85 -13.14 -20.72
CA ASP A 25 6.06 -14.33 -20.45
C ASP A 25 6.08 -14.67 -18.97
N ILE A 26 4.94 -15.08 -18.43
CA ILE A 26 4.84 -15.58 -17.05
C ILE A 26 5.56 -16.93 -16.98
N LEU A 27 6.64 -17.00 -16.21
CA LEU A 27 7.35 -18.23 -15.90
C LEU A 27 6.69 -18.98 -14.74
N ALA A 28 6.22 -18.24 -13.74
CA ALA A 28 5.43 -18.76 -12.64
C ALA A 28 4.62 -17.62 -12.01
N MET A 29 3.39 -17.92 -11.61
CA MET A 29 2.54 -17.02 -10.85
C MET A 29 1.73 -17.81 -9.84
N ALA A 30 1.84 -17.44 -8.57
CA ALA A 30 1.13 -18.09 -7.49
C ALA A 30 0.57 -17.07 -6.49
N SER A 31 -0.66 -17.32 -6.04
CA SER A 31 -1.27 -16.65 -4.90
C SER A 31 -1.53 -17.67 -3.80
N TYR A 32 -1.31 -17.31 -2.54
CA TYR A 32 -1.60 -18.14 -1.40
C TYR A 32 -2.51 -17.38 -0.41
N PRO A 33 -3.54 -18.01 0.17
CA PRO A 33 -3.98 -19.39 -0.12
C PRO A 33 -4.54 -19.52 -1.54
N ASN A 34 -4.51 -20.72 -2.08
CA ASN A 34 -5.09 -21.09 -3.36
C ASN A 34 -6.20 -22.14 -3.18
N PHE A 35 -6.78 -22.58 -4.29
CA PHE A 35 -7.80 -23.64 -4.30
C PHE A 35 -7.61 -24.54 -5.52
N ASP A 36 -8.16 -25.76 -5.45
CA ASP A 36 -8.23 -26.65 -6.60
C ASP A 36 -9.42 -26.25 -7.49
N PRO A 37 -9.20 -25.80 -8.73
CA PRO A 37 -10.29 -25.39 -9.63
C PRO A 37 -11.23 -26.54 -9.99
N ASN A 38 -10.81 -27.80 -9.84
CA ASN A 38 -11.67 -28.95 -10.13
C ASN A 38 -12.90 -29.04 -9.22
N ILE A 39 -12.88 -28.40 -8.04
CA ILE A 39 -14.06 -28.36 -7.15
C ILE A 39 -15.27 -27.67 -7.80
N PHE A 40 -15.07 -26.95 -8.92
CA PHE A 40 -16.14 -26.27 -9.66
C PHE A 40 -16.60 -27.06 -10.91
N ALA A 41 -15.92 -28.12 -11.30
CA ALA A 41 -16.12 -28.79 -12.59
C ALA A 41 -17.54 -29.36 -12.78
N GLU A 42 -18.14 -29.90 -11.71
CA GLU A 42 -19.51 -30.51 -11.74
C GLU A 42 -20.47 -29.83 -10.77
N GLY A 43 -20.20 -28.57 -10.42
CA GLY A 43 -20.83 -27.85 -9.34
C GLY A 43 -20.02 -27.94 -8.06
N ILE A 44 -20.28 -27.07 -7.09
CA ILE A 44 -19.50 -26.99 -5.85
C ILE A 44 -20.32 -27.42 -4.65
N SER A 45 -19.77 -28.29 -3.80
CA SER A 45 -20.39 -28.65 -2.54
C SER A 45 -20.40 -27.49 -1.54
N THR A 46 -21.33 -27.50 -0.58
CA THR A 46 -21.38 -26.49 0.49
C THR A 46 -20.07 -26.46 1.30
N LYS A 47 -19.44 -27.64 1.51
CA LYS A 47 -18.17 -27.75 2.23
C LYS A 47 -17.03 -27.10 1.44
N ASP A 48 -16.93 -27.41 0.15
CA ASP A 48 -15.87 -26.88 -0.72
C ASP A 48 -16.08 -25.35 -0.91
N TRP A 49 -17.33 -24.91 -1.07
CA TRP A 49 -17.65 -23.47 -1.10
C TRP A 49 -17.19 -22.75 0.17
N ALA A 50 -17.41 -23.32 1.34
CA ALA A 50 -16.97 -22.76 2.61
C ALA A 50 -15.43 -22.69 2.71
N SER A 51 -14.72 -23.66 2.13
CA SER A 51 -13.24 -23.70 2.17
C SER A 51 -12.56 -22.61 1.35
N VAL A 52 -13.25 -22.06 0.34
CA VAL A 52 -12.71 -20.99 -0.54
C VAL A 52 -13.15 -19.58 -0.15
N GLN A 53 -13.96 -19.45 0.89
CA GLN A 53 -14.39 -18.15 1.42
C GLN A 53 -13.32 -17.52 2.31
N SER A 54 -13.46 -16.22 2.56
CA SER A 54 -12.61 -15.52 3.52
C SER A 54 -12.68 -16.15 4.90
N THR A 55 -11.53 -16.31 5.53
CA THR A 55 -11.43 -16.82 6.92
C THR A 55 -12.04 -15.85 7.93
N ASN A 56 -12.06 -14.55 7.59
CA ASN A 56 -12.70 -13.50 8.38
C ASN A 56 -13.26 -12.41 7.45
N PRO A 57 -14.56 -12.43 7.10
CA PRO A 57 -15.15 -11.43 6.20
C PRO A 57 -15.20 -10.00 6.76
N ARG A 58 -14.90 -9.81 8.05
CA ARG A 58 -14.80 -8.50 8.69
C ARG A 58 -13.40 -7.89 8.57
N ASP A 59 -12.40 -8.65 8.12
CA ASP A 59 -11.04 -8.22 7.88
C ASP A 59 -10.74 -8.22 6.37
N SER A 60 -10.48 -7.04 5.83
CA SER A 60 -10.18 -6.87 4.40
C SER A 60 -8.88 -7.53 3.92
N LEU A 61 -8.00 -7.90 4.86
CA LEU A 61 -6.73 -8.59 4.58
C LEU A 61 -6.75 -10.07 4.96
N ALA A 62 -7.90 -10.59 5.40
CA ALA A 62 -8.02 -12.01 5.71
C ALA A 62 -7.78 -12.88 4.47
N PRO A 63 -7.09 -14.02 4.63
CA PRO A 63 -6.87 -14.96 3.54
C PRO A 63 -8.17 -15.37 2.85
N THR A 64 -8.20 -15.25 1.53
CA THR A 64 -9.37 -15.57 0.68
C THR A 64 -8.88 -16.33 -0.55
N PRO A 65 -9.04 -17.67 -0.60
CA PRO A 65 -8.48 -18.48 -1.69
C PRO A 65 -8.94 -18.09 -3.10
N LEU A 66 -10.18 -17.61 -3.27
CA LEU A 66 -10.69 -17.15 -4.56
C LEU A 66 -10.08 -15.82 -5.03
N TYR A 67 -9.37 -15.10 -4.17
CA TYR A 67 -8.81 -13.80 -4.53
C TYR A 67 -7.40 -13.96 -5.08
N ASN A 68 -7.20 -13.64 -6.35
CA ASN A 68 -5.88 -13.68 -6.99
C ASN A 68 -5.05 -12.46 -6.56
N ILE A 69 -4.22 -12.61 -5.54
CA ILE A 69 -3.36 -11.55 -5.00
C ILE A 69 -2.40 -11.03 -6.06
N ALA A 70 -1.86 -11.91 -6.92
CA ALA A 70 -0.86 -11.55 -7.92
C ALA A 70 -1.36 -10.50 -8.92
N THR A 71 -2.64 -10.61 -9.33
CA THR A 71 -3.24 -9.72 -10.35
C THR A 71 -4.19 -8.68 -9.80
N SER A 72 -4.68 -8.86 -8.55
CA SER A 72 -5.78 -8.05 -8.03
C SER A 72 -5.44 -7.25 -6.77
N SER A 73 -4.39 -7.63 -6.00
CA SER A 73 -4.01 -6.91 -4.79
C SER A 73 -3.12 -5.71 -5.11
N ALA A 74 -3.74 -4.57 -5.36
CA ALA A 74 -3.01 -3.31 -5.55
C ALA A 74 -2.77 -2.66 -4.18
N VAL A 75 -1.51 -2.73 -3.70
CA VAL A 75 -1.09 -2.16 -2.42
C VAL A 75 0.16 -1.32 -2.59
N GLN A 76 0.50 -0.54 -1.56
CA GLN A 76 1.66 0.33 -1.60
C GLN A 76 2.95 -0.49 -1.81
N PRO A 77 3.81 -0.10 -2.78
CA PRO A 77 5.04 -0.82 -3.09
C PRO A 77 6.17 -0.54 -2.08
N GLY A 78 6.04 0.53 -1.28
CA GLY A 78 7.12 0.99 -0.42
C GLY A 78 8.41 1.20 -1.20
N SER A 79 9.54 0.91 -0.59
CA SER A 79 10.86 1.15 -1.17
C SER A 79 11.16 0.42 -2.49
N THR A 80 10.31 -0.49 -2.97
CA THR A 80 10.46 -1.07 -4.32
C THR A 80 10.16 -0.06 -5.42
N PHE A 81 9.53 1.07 -5.09
CA PHE A 81 9.28 2.19 -6.01
C PHE A 81 10.50 3.13 -6.16
N LYS A 82 11.46 3.09 -5.25
CA LYS A 82 12.63 3.99 -5.26
C LYS A 82 13.43 3.99 -6.57
N PRO A 83 13.61 2.87 -7.29
CA PRO A 83 14.20 2.91 -8.62
C PRO A 83 13.47 3.82 -9.60
N ILE A 84 12.14 3.93 -9.55
CA ILE A 84 11.36 4.86 -10.39
C ILE A 84 11.69 6.32 -10.04
N THR A 85 11.72 6.65 -8.75
CA THR A 85 12.13 7.98 -8.27
C THR A 85 13.56 8.32 -8.68
N ALA A 86 14.47 7.34 -8.61
CA ALA A 86 15.86 7.48 -9.05
C ALA A 86 15.95 7.83 -10.54
N VAL A 87 15.25 7.07 -11.40
CA VAL A 87 15.18 7.34 -12.85
C VAL A 87 14.61 8.74 -13.12
N ALA A 88 13.56 9.14 -12.41
CA ALA A 88 12.95 10.47 -12.58
C ALA A 88 13.93 11.59 -12.18
N ALA A 89 14.69 11.40 -11.10
CA ALA A 89 15.70 12.36 -10.66
C ALA A 89 16.88 12.46 -11.67
N LEU A 90 17.38 11.33 -12.18
CA LEU A 90 18.41 11.28 -13.22
C LEU A 90 17.93 12.04 -14.48
N LYS A 91 16.72 11.78 -14.94
CA LYS A 91 16.07 12.49 -16.06
C LYS A 91 15.97 14.01 -15.82
N CYS A 92 15.83 14.43 -14.59
CA CYS A 92 15.83 15.85 -14.22
C CYS A 92 17.25 16.44 -14.12
N GLY A 93 18.30 15.63 -14.15
CA GLY A 93 19.69 16.07 -14.12
C GLY A 93 20.42 15.79 -12.81
N LEU A 94 19.96 14.81 -12.01
CA LEU A 94 20.73 14.32 -10.87
C LEU A 94 22.07 13.75 -11.35
N ASP A 95 23.18 14.23 -10.79
CA ASP A 95 24.45 13.51 -10.87
C ASP A 95 24.40 12.27 -9.96
N PRO A 96 24.53 11.03 -10.50
CA PRO A 96 24.47 9.80 -9.71
C PRO A 96 25.57 9.72 -8.64
N ASN A 97 26.67 10.47 -8.78
CA ASN A 97 27.76 10.55 -7.82
C ASN A 97 27.57 11.67 -6.78
N ARG A 98 26.53 12.48 -6.90
CA ARG A 98 26.22 13.53 -5.93
C ARG A 98 26.08 12.92 -4.54
N ARG A 99 26.91 13.38 -3.60
CA ARG A 99 26.86 12.95 -2.20
C ARG A 99 25.89 13.81 -1.43
N ILE A 100 24.94 13.18 -0.75
CA ILE A 100 23.97 13.80 0.15
C ILE A 100 24.13 13.13 1.52
N TYR A 101 24.22 13.95 2.59
CA TYR A 101 24.31 13.43 3.95
C TYR A 101 22.90 13.07 4.46
N ASP A 102 22.73 11.88 5.04
CA ASP A 102 21.49 11.48 5.71
C ASP A 102 21.36 12.22 7.05
N GLY A 103 20.53 13.24 7.10
CA GLY A 103 20.25 14.05 8.29
C GLY A 103 19.32 13.38 9.31
N ASN A 104 19.10 12.07 9.22
CA ASN A 104 18.20 11.27 10.05
C ASN A 104 16.72 11.49 9.74
N TYR A 105 16.23 12.71 9.83
CA TYR A 105 14.82 13.07 9.54
C TYR A 105 14.71 14.50 9.01
N ILE A 106 13.59 14.76 8.38
CA ILE A 106 13.17 16.11 7.96
C ILE A 106 11.94 16.46 8.78
N GLU A 107 11.95 17.63 9.42
CA GLU A 107 10.77 18.12 10.14
C GLU A 107 9.99 19.09 9.24
N LEU A 108 8.72 18.80 9.05
CA LEU A 108 7.80 19.59 8.22
C LEU A 108 6.43 19.64 8.90
N GLY A 109 5.96 20.85 9.22
CA GLY A 109 4.65 21.05 9.84
C GLY A 109 4.46 20.32 11.17
N GLY A 110 5.53 20.18 11.98
CA GLY A 110 5.51 19.45 13.26
C GLY A 110 5.56 17.92 13.11
N ARG A 111 5.62 17.39 11.88
CA ARG A 111 5.79 15.96 11.60
C ARG A 111 7.24 15.67 11.21
N ARG A 112 7.79 14.56 11.70
CA ARG A 112 9.11 14.06 11.34
C ARG A 112 9.00 12.98 10.27
N PHE A 113 9.70 13.18 9.17
CA PHE A 113 9.88 12.21 8.09
C PHE A 113 11.26 11.57 8.27
N GLY A 114 11.31 10.42 8.93
CA GLY A 114 12.53 9.76 9.33
C GLY A 114 13.04 8.75 8.32
N CYS A 115 14.36 8.55 8.31
CA CYS A 115 14.96 7.40 7.67
C CYS A 115 14.71 6.14 8.53
N SER A 116 14.62 4.96 7.89
CA SER A 116 14.39 3.69 8.58
C SER A 116 15.46 3.40 9.65
N ASN A 117 16.73 3.71 9.36
CA ASN A 117 17.82 3.57 10.32
C ASN A 117 17.60 4.42 11.58
N TYR A 118 17.27 5.68 11.39
CA TYR A 118 16.95 6.59 12.49
C TYR A 118 15.75 6.08 13.32
N ASN A 119 14.67 5.70 12.65
CA ASN A 119 13.47 5.18 13.33
C ASN A 119 13.74 3.88 14.11
N SER A 120 14.74 3.10 13.70
CA SER A 120 15.20 1.89 14.39
C SER A 120 16.27 2.15 15.46
N GLY A 121 16.64 3.40 15.70
CA GLY A 121 17.66 3.78 16.68
C GLY A 121 19.10 3.51 16.24
N LEU A 122 19.34 3.26 14.94
CA LEU A 122 20.67 2.99 14.37
C LEU A 122 21.39 4.25 13.89
N GLY A 123 20.74 5.41 13.92
CA GLY A 123 21.30 6.71 13.50
C GLY A 123 21.31 6.91 11.98
N SER A 124 22.23 7.75 11.52
CA SER A 124 22.38 8.15 10.12
C SER A 124 23.10 7.08 9.27
N HIS A 125 22.77 7.00 7.98
CA HIS A 125 23.55 6.24 7.00
C HIS A 125 24.85 6.98 6.59
N GLY A 126 25.03 8.24 6.96
CA GLY A 126 26.16 9.06 6.53
C GLY A 126 25.96 9.65 5.13
N TYR A 127 27.06 9.77 4.37
CA TYR A 127 27.00 10.27 3.00
C TYR A 127 26.62 9.20 2.00
N GLU A 128 25.62 9.48 1.20
CA GLU A 128 25.08 8.58 0.20
C GLU A 128 25.14 9.16 -1.21
N THR A 129 25.45 8.31 -2.18
CA THR A 129 25.27 8.54 -3.62
C THR A 129 24.02 7.80 -4.08
N LEU A 130 23.63 7.91 -5.35
CA LEU A 130 22.46 7.19 -5.88
C LEU A 130 22.54 5.68 -5.61
N ALA A 131 23.66 5.05 -5.94
CA ALA A 131 23.82 3.61 -5.75
C ALA A 131 23.78 3.21 -4.26
N VAL A 132 24.40 4.00 -3.38
CA VAL A 132 24.42 3.75 -1.93
C VAL A 132 23.05 4.01 -1.30
N GLY A 133 22.34 5.05 -1.73
CA GLY A 133 20.97 5.35 -1.29
C GLY A 133 19.96 4.25 -1.66
N ILE A 134 20.13 3.62 -2.84
CA ILE A 134 19.34 2.43 -3.23
C ILE A 134 19.76 1.23 -2.36
N GLN A 135 21.06 0.98 -2.19
CA GLN A 135 21.64 -0.10 -1.37
C GLN A 135 21.07 -0.11 0.05
N ASN A 136 21.12 1.04 0.72
CA ASN A 136 20.69 1.21 2.11
C ASN A 136 19.18 1.47 2.24
N SER A 137 18.52 1.66 1.11
CA SER A 137 17.09 2.06 1.10
C SER A 137 16.83 3.34 1.90
N CYS A 138 17.76 4.32 1.89
CA CYS A 138 17.71 5.53 2.70
C CYS A 138 16.53 6.43 2.30
N ASN A 139 15.54 6.59 3.17
CA ASN A 139 14.40 7.47 2.90
C ASN A 139 14.84 8.93 2.75
N TYR A 140 15.74 9.39 3.62
CA TYR A 140 16.23 10.77 3.60
C TYR A 140 16.84 11.14 2.24
N TYR A 141 17.69 10.27 1.68
CA TYR A 141 18.25 10.46 0.34
C TYR A 141 17.15 10.59 -0.71
N PHE A 142 16.14 9.72 -0.65
CA PHE A 142 15.02 9.75 -1.59
C PHE A 142 14.08 10.94 -1.41
N TYR A 143 13.92 11.47 -0.22
CA TYR A 143 13.24 12.75 0.00
C TYR A 143 13.99 13.90 -0.68
N CYS A 144 15.32 13.91 -0.58
CA CYS A 144 16.13 14.92 -1.23
C CYS A 144 16.03 14.85 -2.76
N ILE A 145 16.28 13.66 -3.35
CA ILE A 145 16.28 13.54 -4.81
C ILE A 145 14.88 13.65 -5.41
N GLY A 146 13.85 13.22 -4.71
CA GLY A 146 12.46 13.31 -5.15
C GLY A 146 11.87 14.72 -5.12
N THR A 147 12.46 15.63 -4.33
CA THR A 147 12.09 17.05 -4.27
C THR A 147 13.09 17.96 -4.97
N GLY A 148 14.29 17.45 -5.28
CA GLY A 148 15.38 18.25 -5.85
C GLY A 148 16.06 19.22 -4.86
N ILE A 149 15.89 18.98 -3.56
CA ILE A 149 16.38 19.83 -2.46
C ILE A 149 17.28 19.01 -1.54
N ASP A 150 18.47 19.50 -1.24
CA ASP A 150 19.25 19.04 -0.10
C ASP A 150 18.64 19.62 1.19
N TRP A 151 17.97 18.79 1.95
CA TRP A 151 17.23 19.23 3.13
C TRP A 151 18.10 19.59 4.33
N ASN A 152 19.39 19.22 4.34
CA ASN A 152 20.32 19.68 5.37
C ASN A 152 20.67 21.17 5.17
N SER A 153 20.96 21.56 3.94
CA SER A 153 21.32 22.93 3.57
C SER A 153 20.16 23.77 3.08
N ARG A 154 18.98 23.15 2.85
CA ARG A 154 17.80 23.75 2.22
C ARG A 154 18.10 24.33 0.82
N SER A 155 19.14 23.83 0.15
CA SER A 155 19.56 24.28 -1.17
C SER A 155 19.11 23.33 -2.28
N SER A 156 19.00 23.87 -3.50
CA SER A 156 18.69 23.06 -4.69
C SER A 156 19.81 22.07 -4.98
N LEU A 157 19.45 20.87 -5.43
CA LEU A 157 20.38 19.87 -5.97
C LEU A 157 20.93 20.25 -7.36
N GLY A 158 20.50 21.36 -7.94
CA GLY A 158 21.01 21.87 -9.22
C GLY A 158 20.49 21.11 -10.44
N TYR A 159 19.30 20.56 -10.38
CA TYR A 159 18.70 19.86 -11.51
C TYR A 159 18.51 20.78 -12.73
N LYS A 160 18.71 20.24 -13.93
CA LYS A 160 18.46 20.96 -15.20
C LYS A 160 16.99 21.30 -15.40
N SER A 161 16.08 20.51 -14.81
CA SER A 161 14.64 20.78 -14.80
C SER A 161 14.06 20.39 -13.45
N LYS A 162 13.12 21.23 -12.93
CA LYS A 162 12.46 20.95 -11.64
C LYS A 162 11.83 19.56 -11.66
N ILE A 163 12.13 18.74 -10.65
CA ILE A 163 11.41 17.48 -10.43
C ILE A 163 10.05 17.79 -9.81
N THR A 164 9.03 17.06 -10.22
CA THR A 164 7.66 17.19 -9.73
C THR A 164 7.05 15.79 -9.63
N ILE A 165 5.96 15.67 -8.89
CA ILE A 165 5.20 14.43 -8.82
C ILE A 165 4.80 13.94 -10.22
N ASP A 166 4.35 14.82 -11.10
CA ASP A 166 3.94 14.46 -12.47
C ASP A 166 5.08 13.84 -13.27
N LYS A 167 6.31 14.32 -13.07
CA LYS A 167 7.48 13.74 -13.73
C LYS A 167 7.81 12.36 -13.18
N ILE A 168 7.70 12.17 -11.86
CA ILE A 168 7.88 10.85 -11.24
C ILE A 168 6.79 9.89 -11.76
N MET A 169 5.54 10.32 -11.77
CA MET A 169 4.42 9.49 -12.25
C MET A 169 4.47 9.23 -13.76
N LYS A 170 4.96 10.19 -14.57
CA LYS A 170 5.24 9.94 -16.00
C LYS A 170 6.29 8.86 -16.20
N VAL A 171 7.32 8.81 -15.36
CA VAL A 171 8.30 7.71 -15.38
C VAL A 171 7.61 6.41 -14.95
N ALA A 172 6.87 6.40 -13.86
CA ALA A 172 6.12 5.23 -13.40
C ALA A 172 5.22 4.65 -14.52
N LYS A 173 4.49 5.53 -15.22
CA LYS A 173 3.65 5.14 -16.36
C LYS A 173 4.44 4.49 -17.50
N LYS A 174 5.61 5.02 -17.85
CA LYS A 174 6.49 4.42 -18.88
C LYS A 174 6.87 2.99 -18.52
N PHE A 175 7.07 2.68 -17.24
CA PHE A 175 7.32 1.34 -16.74
C PHE A 175 6.05 0.47 -16.59
N GLY A 176 4.87 0.96 -16.98
CA GLY A 176 3.60 0.23 -16.93
C GLY A 176 2.85 0.29 -15.61
N LEU A 177 3.33 1.08 -14.65
CA LEU A 177 2.60 1.28 -13.39
C LEU A 177 1.35 2.13 -13.63
N GLY A 178 0.25 1.76 -13.01
CA GLY A 178 -1.05 2.42 -13.22
C GLY A 178 -1.80 2.02 -14.50
N GLU A 179 -1.26 1.09 -15.28
CA GLU A 179 -1.86 0.58 -16.51
C GLU A 179 -2.06 -0.94 -16.42
N LYS A 180 -2.90 -1.50 -17.28
CA LYS A 180 -3.00 -2.94 -17.48
C LYS A 180 -1.71 -3.48 -18.09
N THR A 181 -1.29 -4.66 -17.62
CA THR A 181 -0.12 -5.36 -18.18
C THR A 181 -0.43 -6.04 -19.50
N GLY A 182 -1.72 -6.25 -19.78
CA GLY A 182 -2.22 -6.94 -20.97
C GLY A 182 -2.27 -8.46 -20.82
N ILE A 183 -2.10 -8.99 -19.61
CA ILE A 183 -2.26 -10.42 -19.33
C ILE A 183 -3.69 -10.88 -19.66
N GLU A 184 -3.85 -12.12 -20.09
CA GLU A 184 -5.15 -12.70 -20.49
C GLU A 184 -6.03 -13.08 -19.30
N LEU A 185 -5.70 -12.61 -18.11
CA LEU A 185 -6.48 -12.79 -16.89
C LEU A 185 -7.10 -11.48 -16.42
N TYR A 186 -8.07 -11.58 -15.53
CA TYR A 186 -8.56 -10.40 -14.82
C TYR A 186 -7.43 -9.76 -13.99
N GLU A 187 -7.22 -8.48 -14.18
CA GLU A 187 -6.25 -7.68 -13.45
C GLU A 187 -6.84 -6.35 -12.99
N VAL A 188 -6.43 -5.92 -11.80
CA VAL A 188 -6.79 -4.63 -11.21
C VAL A 188 -5.71 -3.61 -11.51
N THR A 189 -6.11 -2.40 -11.85
CA THR A 189 -5.23 -1.23 -11.94
C THR A 189 -5.74 -0.12 -11.04
N THR A 190 -4.81 0.66 -10.49
CA THR A 190 -5.11 1.88 -9.75
C THR A 190 -4.57 3.06 -10.52
N PRO A 191 -5.32 4.17 -10.62
CA PRO A 191 -4.78 5.39 -11.22
C PRO A 191 -3.50 5.83 -10.48
N LEU A 192 -2.58 6.44 -11.22
CA LEU A 192 -1.37 7.01 -10.63
C LEU A 192 -1.70 8.15 -9.66
N ALA A 193 -0.85 8.35 -8.67
CA ALA A 193 -0.99 9.43 -7.71
C ALA A 193 -0.93 10.80 -8.40
N SER A 194 -1.82 11.70 -8.01
CA SER A 194 -1.83 13.09 -8.48
C SER A 194 -2.47 14.00 -7.44
N ALA A 195 -2.19 15.31 -7.52
CA ALA A 195 -2.83 16.31 -6.67
C ALA A 195 -4.35 16.30 -6.85
N GLU A 196 -4.83 16.19 -8.09
CA GLU A 196 -6.25 16.11 -8.44
C GLU A 196 -6.92 14.90 -7.78
N ARG A 197 -6.33 13.72 -7.92
CA ARG A 197 -6.85 12.49 -7.32
C ARG A 197 -6.89 12.56 -5.79
N LYS A 198 -5.87 13.14 -5.16
CA LYS A 198 -5.87 13.37 -3.71
C LYS A 198 -7.04 14.27 -3.30
N MET A 199 -7.25 15.37 -4.02
CA MET A 199 -8.36 16.29 -3.81
C MET A 199 -9.71 15.57 -3.89
N GLU A 200 -9.95 14.81 -4.96
CA GLU A 200 -11.17 14.03 -5.15
C GLU A 200 -11.39 12.99 -4.04
N SER A 201 -10.32 12.28 -3.65
CA SER A 201 -10.37 11.31 -2.55
C SER A 201 -10.72 11.96 -1.22
N MET A 202 -10.16 13.12 -0.92
CA MET A 202 -10.46 13.87 0.30
C MET A 202 -11.88 14.43 0.28
N LYS A 203 -12.35 14.92 -0.88
CA LYS A 203 -13.73 15.36 -1.09
C LYS A 203 -14.74 14.24 -0.83
N TYR A 204 -14.48 13.06 -1.42
CA TYR A 204 -15.29 11.86 -1.21
C TYR A 204 -15.28 11.40 0.26
N SER A 205 -14.12 11.41 0.90
CA SER A 205 -13.98 11.02 2.30
C SER A 205 -14.74 11.96 3.24
N LEU A 206 -14.67 13.28 3.00
CA LEU A 206 -15.46 14.26 3.73
C LEU A 206 -16.96 14.06 3.50
N TRP A 207 -17.36 13.85 2.25
CA TRP A 207 -18.75 13.60 1.91
C TRP A 207 -19.32 12.41 2.71
N ASN A 208 -18.62 11.29 2.72
CA ASN A 208 -19.02 10.11 3.50
C ASN A 208 -19.05 10.39 5.01
N ALA A 209 -18.03 11.07 5.53
CA ALA A 209 -17.98 11.42 6.95
C ALA A 209 -19.18 12.28 7.37
N LEU A 210 -19.59 13.24 6.54
CA LEU A 210 -20.76 14.09 6.78
C LEU A 210 -22.06 13.31 6.66
N TYR A 211 -22.20 12.48 5.63
CA TYR A 211 -23.41 11.67 5.39
C TYR A 211 -23.69 10.72 6.56
N TYR A 212 -22.70 9.94 6.98
CA TYR A 212 -22.88 8.98 8.06
C TYR A 212 -22.96 9.63 9.45
N SER A 213 -22.44 10.84 9.64
CA SER A 213 -22.55 11.58 10.90
C SER A 213 -23.63 12.66 10.90
N GLY A 214 -24.50 12.71 9.90
CA GLY A 214 -25.48 13.78 9.68
C GLY A 214 -26.32 14.14 10.88
N ASN A 215 -26.84 13.16 11.62
CA ASN A 215 -27.63 13.40 12.84
C ASN A 215 -26.88 14.19 13.94
N LYS A 216 -25.56 14.21 13.91
CA LYS A 216 -24.72 14.99 14.84
C LYS A 216 -24.80 16.49 14.53
N TYR A 217 -24.79 16.84 13.25
CA TYR A 217 -24.67 18.21 12.78
C TYR A 217 -25.99 18.80 12.31
N TRP A 218 -26.83 18.04 11.60
CA TRP A 218 -28.09 18.49 11.04
C TRP A 218 -29.31 18.17 11.92
N PRO A 219 -30.40 18.96 11.81
CA PRO A 219 -31.69 18.60 12.42
C PRO A 219 -32.30 17.38 11.72
N LYS A 220 -33.17 16.66 12.43
CA LYS A 220 -33.82 15.46 11.89
C LYS A 220 -34.73 15.75 10.67
N SER A 221 -35.23 16.97 10.55
CA SER A 221 -36.01 17.38 9.37
C SER A 221 -35.19 17.31 8.10
N THR A 222 -33.94 17.78 8.14
CA THR A 222 -33.03 17.76 6.99
C THR A 222 -32.52 16.32 6.71
N THR A 223 -32.08 15.58 7.73
CA THR A 223 -31.57 14.20 7.51
C THR A 223 -32.63 13.18 7.10
N LYS A 224 -33.93 13.51 7.18
CA LYS A 224 -35.03 12.71 6.64
C LYS A 224 -35.36 13.04 5.17
N ASP A 225 -35.03 14.24 4.72
CA ASP A 225 -35.08 14.65 3.32
C ASP A 225 -33.71 14.37 2.69
N ASP A 226 -33.55 13.19 2.13
CA ASP A 226 -32.24 12.72 1.61
C ASP A 226 -31.71 13.63 0.48
N ALA A 227 -32.60 14.18 -0.35
CA ALA A 227 -32.20 15.07 -1.44
C ALA A 227 -31.60 16.38 -0.91
N LYS A 228 -32.31 17.04 0.00
CA LYS A 228 -31.84 18.26 0.65
C LYS A 228 -30.58 18.03 1.47
N PHE A 229 -30.50 16.89 2.18
CA PHE A 229 -29.36 16.56 3.01
C PHE A 229 -28.10 16.35 2.16
N ARG A 230 -28.19 15.66 1.02
CA ARG A 230 -27.10 15.49 0.06
C ARG A 230 -26.67 16.81 -0.54
N GLU A 231 -27.61 17.66 -0.96
CA GLU A 231 -27.33 18.98 -1.51
C GLU A 231 -26.50 19.85 -0.55
N GLU A 232 -26.85 19.86 0.74
CA GLU A 232 -26.07 20.60 1.75
C GLU A 232 -24.68 20.00 1.98
N ILE A 233 -24.53 18.66 1.91
CA ILE A 233 -23.21 18.01 1.97
C ILE A 233 -22.39 18.37 0.72
N ASP A 234 -22.97 18.28 -0.48
CA ASP A 234 -22.31 18.63 -1.74
C ASP A 234 -21.83 20.08 -1.74
N THR A 235 -22.66 20.99 -1.19
CA THR A 235 -22.30 22.39 -1.02
C THR A 235 -21.07 22.54 -0.13
N ILE A 236 -21.06 21.91 1.06
CA ILE A 236 -19.91 22.00 2.00
C ILE A 236 -18.66 21.36 1.39
N THR A 237 -18.80 20.18 0.77
CA THR A 237 -17.65 19.48 0.18
C THR A 237 -17.10 20.17 -1.04
N GLY A 238 -17.92 20.93 -1.78
CA GLY A 238 -17.50 21.74 -2.90
C GLY A 238 -16.50 22.84 -2.54
N TRP A 239 -16.51 23.33 -1.31
CA TRP A 239 -15.56 24.37 -0.87
C TRP A 239 -14.13 23.86 -0.64
N ILE A 240 -13.89 22.56 -0.66
CA ILE A 240 -12.57 21.96 -0.40
C ILE A 240 -11.50 22.45 -1.38
N GLU A 241 -11.88 22.69 -2.64
CA GLU A 241 -10.97 23.16 -3.70
C GLU A 241 -10.48 24.59 -3.45
N GLU A 242 -11.34 25.42 -2.85
CA GLU A 242 -11.01 26.79 -2.46
C GLU A 242 -10.18 26.84 -1.16
N ASN A 243 -10.32 25.85 -0.28
CA ASN A 243 -9.75 25.81 1.07
C ASN A 243 -9.96 27.14 1.85
N PRO A 244 -11.20 27.65 1.97
CA PRO A 244 -11.44 28.96 2.54
C PRO A 244 -11.03 29.05 4.02
N ASP A 245 -10.84 30.27 4.50
CA ASP A 245 -10.52 30.51 5.90
C ASP A 245 -11.66 30.09 6.83
N ARG A 246 -11.31 29.75 8.07
CA ARG A 246 -12.24 29.24 9.09
C ARG A 246 -13.50 30.10 9.23
N ASP A 247 -13.34 31.43 9.29
CA ASP A 247 -14.45 32.35 9.47
C ASP A 247 -15.37 32.42 8.25
N VAL A 248 -14.82 32.26 7.06
CA VAL A 248 -15.59 32.13 5.81
C VAL A 248 -16.42 30.85 5.82
N ILE A 249 -15.86 29.72 6.28
CA ILE A 249 -16.59 28.45 6.40
C ILE A 249 -17.74 28.60 7.40
N ILE A 250 -17.50 29.19 8.57
CA ILE A 250 -18.55 29.45 9.58
C ILE A 250 -19.70 30.24 8.96
N LYS A 251 -19.38 31.33 8.27
CA LYS A 251 -20.37 32.17 7.60
C LYS A 251 -21.16 31.38 6.56
N ARG A 252 -20.48 30.67 5.65
CA ARG A 252 -21.13 29.86 4.59
C ARG A 252 -22.03 28.77 5.16
N ILE A 253 -21.58 28.03 6.19
CA ILE A 253 -22.42 27.01 6.84
C ILE A 253 -23.67 27.65 7.45
N SER A 254 -23.55 28.80 8.11
CA SER A 254 -24.69 29.48 8.75
C SER A 254 -25.71 30.03 7.76
N GLU A 255 -25.25 30.47 6.57
CA GLU A 255 -26.10 31.10 5.56
C GLU A 255 -26.67 30.10 4.54
N GLN A 256 -25.94 29.02 4.21
CA GLN A 256 -26.26 28.14 3.09
C GLN A 256 -26.73 26.75 3.52
N THR A 257 -26.74 26.45 4.83
CA THR A 257 -27.12 25.13 5.31
C THR A 257 -28.06 25.19 6.51
N THR A 258 -28.72 24.07 6.79
CA THR A 258 -29.57 23.91 7.96
C THR A 258 -28.84 23.31 9.18
N VAL A 259 -27.52 23.31 9.19
CA VAL A 259 -26.69 22.83 10.29
C VAL A 259 -27.09 23.52 11.61
N LYS A 260 -27.21 22.74 12.68
CA LYS A 260 -27.55 23.25 14.03
C LYS A 260 -26.55 24.32 14.45
N LYS A 261 -27.02 25.50 14.87
CA LYS A 261 -26.17 26.63 15.30
C LYS A 261 -25.06 26.21 16.28
N SER A 262 -25.38 25.35 17.26
CA SER A 262 -24.42 24.83 18.24
C SER A 262 -23.39 23.85 17.68
N LYS A 263 -23.43 23.52 16.39
CA LYS A 263 -22.55 22.57 15.72
C LYS A 263 -21.72 23.18 14.59
N ILE A 264 -21.97 24.43 14.24
CA ILE A 264 -21.30 25.13 13.14
C ILE A 264 -19.78 25.12 13.35
N GLU A 265 -19.29 25.58 14.48
CA GLU A 265 -17.85 25.63 14.74
C GLU A 265 -17.21 24.25 14.73
N THR A 266 -17.84 23.25 15.37
CA THR A 266 -17.31 21.87 15.39
C THR A 266 -17.26 21.26 13.99
N LEU A 267 -18.26 21.54 13.14
CA LEU A 267 -18.27 21.10 11.75
C LEU A 267 -17.22 21.83 10.92
N THR A 268 -17.10 23.14 11.11
CA THR A 268 -16.06 23.97 10.49
C THR A 268 -14.67 23.42 10.80
N ASP A 269 -14.38 23.15 12.06
CA ASP A 269 -13.07 22.62 12.48
C ASP A 269 -12.79 21.25 11.86
N LEU A 270 -13.79 20.39 11.77
CA LEU A 270 -13.68 19.13 11.04
C LEU A 270 -13.34 19.37 9.56
N CYS A 271 -14.11 20.19 8.87
CA CYS A 271 -13.90 20.48 7.45
C CYS A 271 -12.51 21.11 7.21
N LYS A 272 -12.16 22.15 7.95
CA LYS A 272 -10.93 22.91 7.74
C LYS A 272 -9.68 22.10 8.05
N TYR A 273 -9.60 21.52 9.25
CA TYR A 273 -8.36 20.96 9.75
C TYR A 273 -8.17 19.47 9.41
N SER A 274 -9.25 18.71 9.28
CA SER A 274 -9.15 17.28 8.98
C SER A 274 -9.25 16.96 7.50
N TYR A 275 -9.82 17.86 6.68
CA TYR A 275 -10.04 17.62 5.25
C TYR A 275 -9.48 18.70 4.34
N PHE A 276 -9.91 19.96 4.43
CA PHE A 276 -9.52 21.00 3.46
C PHE A 276 -8.01 21.24 3.46
N ASN A 277 -7.41 21.46 4.64
CA ASN A 277 -5.96 21.64 4.74
C ASN A 277 -5.16 20.40 4.33
N GLN A 278 -5.78 19.21 4.37
CA GLN A 278 -5.12 17.96 3.99
C GLN A 278 -5.31 17.61 2.51
N ALA A 279 -6.26 18.24 1.82
CA ALA A 279 -6.58 17.97 0.42
C ALA A 279 -5.55 18.57 -0.54
N GLU A 280 -4.92 19.68 -0.16
CA GLU A 280 -3.87 20.30 -0.96
C GLU A 280 -2.62 19.40 -1.01
N TRP A 281 -2.02 19.36 -2.20
CA TRP A 281 -0.77 18.61 -2.39
C TRP A 281 0.41 19.37 -1.79
N GLY A 282 1.08 18.75 -0.85
CA GLY A 282 2.19 19.36 -0.14
C GLY A 282 3.49 18.56 -0.24
N THR A 283 4.57 19.14 0.26
CA THR A 283 5.90 18.49 0.30
C THR A 283 5.90 17.15 1.05
N GLY A 284 5.02 16.97 2.05
CA GLY A 284 4.86 15.69 2.74
C GLY A 284 4.34 14.58 1.82
N ASP A 285 3.49 14.92 0.84
CA ASP A 285 3.02 13.97 -0.17
C ASP A 285 4.16 13.63 -1.14
N GLU A 286 4.97 14.62 -1.54
CA GLU A 286 6.16 14.38 -2.37
C GLU A 286 7.13 13.43 -1.69
N PHE A 287 7.35 13.56 -0.38
CA PHE A 287 8.16 12.62 0.40
C PHE A 287 7.59 11.21 0.36
N ASN A 288 6.30 11.06 0.68
CA ASN A 288 5.64 9.75 0.69
C ASN A 288 5.72 9.08 -0.68
N ILE A 289 5.40 9.81 -1.75
CA ILE A 289 5.45 9.28 -3.12
C ILE A 289 6.87 8.87 -3.50
N SER A 290 7.87 9.66 -3.14
CA SER A 290 9.28 9.39 -3.48
C SER A 290 9.80 8.05 -2.92
N ILE A 291 9.16 7.53 -1.88
CA ILE A 291 9.51 6.25 -1.25
C ILE A 291 8.47 5.14 -1.46
N GLY A 292 7.48 5.37 -2.35
CA GLY A 292 6.44 4.39 -2.68
C GLY A 292 5.33 4.25 -1.64
N GLN A 293 5.13 5.27 -0.83
CA GLN A 293 4.04 5.38 0.14
C GLN A 293 2.94 6.34 -0.39
N GLY A 294 1.99 6.72 0.47
CA GLY A 294 0.88 7.59 0.08
C GLY A 294 -0.07 6.91 -0.91
N ASP A 295 -0.45 7.62 -1.97
CA ASP A 295 -1.42 7.15 -2.97
C ASP A 295 -0.83 6.17 -4.01
N ASN A 296 0.41 5.72 -3.83
CA ASN A 296 0.96 4.64 -4.65
C ASN A 296 0.27 3.31 -4.32
N ALA A 297 -0.22 2.61 -5.33
CA ALA A 297 -0.76 1.26 -5.16
C ALA A 297 -0.61 0.47 -6.47
N TYR A 298 0.06 -0.68 -6.41
CA TYR A 298 0.33 -1.52 -7.58
C TYR A 298 0.22 -2.99 -7.24
N THR A 299 -0.17 -3.81 -8.22
CA THR A 299 -0.23 -5.27 -8.07
C THR A 299 1.17 -5.89 -8.18
N PRO A 300 1.38 -7.10 -7.62
CA PRO A 300 2.61 -7.86 -7.84
C PRO A 300 2.96 -8.03 -9.32
N LEU A 301 1.95 -8.25 -10.18
CA LEU A 301 2.14 -8.37 -11.61
C LEU A 301 2.66 -7.09 -12.27
N GLN A 302 2.11 -5.92 -11.91
CA GLN A 302 2.61 -4.63 -12.40
C GLN A 302 4.06 -4.39 -11.97
N LEU A 303 4.40 -4.73 -10.72
CA LEU A 303 5.78 -4.60 -10.24
C LEU A 303 6.72 -5.58 -10.97
N ALA A 304 6.27 -6.79 -11.31
CA ALA A 304 7.06 -7.74 -12.09
C ALA A 304 7.35 -7.22 -13.50
N ASN A 305 6.35 -6.68 -14.19
CA ASN A 305 6.52 -6.08 -15.52
C ASN A 305 7.44 -4.85 -15.47
N TYR A 306 7.32 -4.01 -14.42
CA TYR A 306 8.23 -2.88 -14.22
C TYR A 306 9.69 -3.35 -14.06
N ILE A 307 9.95 -4.36 -13.23
CA ILE A 307 11.31 -4.89 -13.00
C ILE A 307 11.85 -5.56 -14.26
N ALA A 308 11.02 -6.30 -15.02
CA ALA A 308 11.40 -6.87 -16.30
C ALA A 308 11.76 -5.76 -17.31
N THR A 309 10.96 -4.69 -17.38
CA THR A 309 11.24 -3.53 -18.25
C THR A 309 12.58 -2.87 -17.90
N LEU A 310 12.87 -2.72 -16.59
CA LEU A 310 14.15 -2.18 -16.12
C LEU A 310 15.31 -3.09 -16.54
N GLY A 311 15.16 -4.41 -16.38
CA GLY A 311 16.17 -5.42 -16.73
C GLY A 311 16.35 -5.62 -18.24
N ASN A 312 15.35 -5.23 -19.06
CA ASN A 312 15.33 -5.34 -20.51
C ASN A 312 15.74 -4.03 -21.22
N ASP A 313 16.68 -3.29 -20.63
CA ASP A 313 17.16 -2.02 -21.19
C ASP A 313 16.03 -1.01 -21.51
N GLY A 314 14.92 -1.07 -20.81
CA GLY A 314 13.78 -0.18 -21.01
C GLY A 314 12.79 -0.64 -22.10
N LYS A 315 12.85 -1.87 -22.55
CA LYS A 315 11.86 -2.46 -23.45
C LYS A 315 10.75 -3.12 -22.64
N ARG A 316 9.55 -2.54 -22.68
CA ARG A 316 8.37 -3.05 -22.02
C ARG A 316 7.54 -3.90 -22.98
N ASN A 317 7.38 -5.17 -22.67
CA ASN A 317 6.52 -6.08 -23.40
C ASN A 317 5.15 -6.22 -22.72
N GLN A 318 4.16 -6.66 -23.48
CA GLN A 318 2.90 -7.15 -22.95
C GLN A 318 3.15 -8.45 -22.19
N VAL A 319 2.58 -8.53 -20.97
CA VAL A 319 2.63 -9.76 -20.18
C VAL A 319 1.68 -10.79 -20.77
N SER A 320 2.08 -12.06 -20.79
CA SER A 320 1.24 -13.15 -21.28
C SER A 320 1.48 -14.45 -20.50
N ILE A 321 0.40 -15.21 -20.29
CA ILE A 321 0.46 -16.60 -19.83
C ILE A 321 0.34 -17.60 -21.01
N ILE A 322 0.03 -17.10 -22.20
CA ILE A 322 -0.15 -17.93 -23.39
C ILE A 322 1.13 -17.90 -24.21
N LYS A 323 1.81 -19.04 -24.32
CA LYS A 323 2.99 -19.21 -25.16
C LYS A 323 2.63 -19.44 -26.63
N GLY A 324 1.55 -20.17 -26.87
CA GLY A 324 1.05 -20.47 -28.23
C GLY A 324 -0.27 -21.21 -28.17
N ILE A 325 -0.94 -21.25 -29.33
CA ILE A 325 -2.19 -21.99 -29.52
C ILE A 325 -1.87 -23.14 -30.49
N GLU A 326 -2.29 -24.35 -30.17
CA GLU A 326 -2.07 -25.53 -31.02
C GLU A 326 -2.71 -25.31 -32.40
N GLY A 327 -1.92 -25.50 -33.45
CA GLY A 327 -2.33 -25.27 -34.84
C GLY A 327 -2.15 -23.82 -35.33
N GLU A 328 -1.97 -22.83 -34.45
CA GLU A 328 -1.78 -21.43 -34.80
C GLU A 328 -0.34 -20.92 -34.59
N GLY A 329 0.49 -21.71 -33.92
CA GLY A 329 1.86 -21.34 -33.53
C GLY A 329 1.93 -20.44 -32.31
N THR A 330 3.03 -19.70 -32.15
CA THR A 330 3.18 -18.75 -31.04
C THR A 330 2.28 -17.54 -31.23
N THR A 331 1.61 -17.10 -30.14
CA THR A 331 0.83 -15.86 -30.17
C THR A 331 1.76 -14.69 -30.48
N LYS A 332 1.41 -13.91 -31.52
CA LYS A 332 2.14 -12.66 -31.79
C LYS A 332 1.81 -11.64 -30.74
N LYS A 333 2.81 -11.28 -29.92
CA LYS A 333 2.76 -10.08 -29.10
C LYS A 333 2.96 -8.85 -29.97
N GLY A 334 2.40 -7.72 -29.55
CA GLY A 334 2.72 -6.42 -30.16
C GLY A 334 4.21 -6.09 -30.00
N ASP A 335 4.69 -5.11 -30.78
CA ASP A 335 6.04 -4.61 -30.63
C ASP A 335 6.26 -4.06 -29.21
N PRO A 336 7.44 -4.27 -28.61
CA PRO A 336 7.74 -3.74 -27.29
C PRO A 336 7.68 -2.22 -27.29
N TYR A 337 7.12 -1.66 -26.22
CA TYR A 337 7.18 -0.22 -25.98
C TYR A 337 8.57 0.14 -25.44
N GLU A 338 9.37 0.87 -26.24
CA GLU A 338 10.65 1.39 -25.80
C GLU A 338 10.44 2.67 -24.96
N ILE A 339 10.87 2.64 -23.69
CA ILE A 339 10.80 3.81 -22.83
C ILE A 339 11.90 4.81 -23.23
N ASP A 340 11.52 6.10 -23.34
CA ASP A 340 12.47 7.18 -23.61
C ASP A 340 13.24 7.53 -22.31
N ILE A 341 14.21 6.68 -21.95
CA ILE A 341 15.11 6.84 -20.80
C ILE A 341 16.50 6.36 -21.22
N PRO A 342 17.56 7.14 -20.98
CA PRO A 342 18.92 6.74 -21.30
C PRO A 342 19.29 5.42 -20.62
N LYS A 343 19.91 4.50 -21.37
CA LYS A 343 20.39 3.22 -20.82
C LYS A 343 21.39 3.40 -19.69
N SER A 344 22.18 4.48 -19.72
CA SER A 344 23.09 4.85 -18.63
C SER A 344 22.36 5.07 -17.30
N ASP A 345 21.16 5.68 -17.34
CA ASP A 345 20.37 5.96 -16.16
C ASP A 345 19.79 4.67 -15.59
N LEU A 346 19.32 3.77 -16.47
CA LEU A 346 18.86 2.44 -16.06
C LEU A 346 19.99 1.63 -15.40
N LYS A 347 21.18 1.63 -16.01
CA LYS A 347 22.37 0.95 -15.47
C LYS A 347 22.79 1.50 -14.11
N ALA A 348 22.76 2.83 -13.92
CA ALA A 348 23.08 3.44 -12.63
C ALA A 348 22.11 2.98 -11.51
N VAL A 349 20.83 2.81 -11.84
CA VAL A 349 19.84 2.29 -10.90
C VAL A 349 20.03 0.79 -10.63
N ILE A 350 20.30 0.00 -11.67
CA ILE A 350 20.56 -1.45 -11.56
C ILE A 350 21.82 -1.69 -10.70
N GLU A 351 22.86 -0.88 -10.85
CA GLU A 351 24.05 -0.99 -9.99
C GLU A 351 23.71 -0.76 -8.50
N GLY A 352 22.86 0.22 -8.19
CA GLY A 352 22.35 0.40 -6.84
C GLY A 352 21.59 -0.84 -6.33
N MET A 353 20.73 -1.42 -7.16
CA MET A 353 19.98 -2.64 -6.84
C MET A 353 20.91 -3.88 -6.68
N ARG A 354 21.99 -3.95 -7.41
CA ARG A 354 23.05 -4.97 -7.25
C ARG A 354 23.75 -4.85 -5.91
N LEU A 355 24.01 -3.64 -5.44
CA LEU A 355 24.58 -3.41 -4.12
C LEU A 355 23.64 -3.83 -2.99
N VAL A 356 22.31 -3.79 -3.18
CA VAL A 356 21.33 -4.26 -2.19
C VAL A 356 21.55 -5.72 -1.82
N THR A 357 21.85 -6.59 -2.80
CA THR A 357 22.10 -8.03 -2.57
C THR A 357 23.51 -8.33 -2.13
N LYS A 358 24.49 -7.48 -2.49
CA LYS A 358 25.91 -7.67 -2.11
C LYS A 358 26.21 -7.25 -0.68
N ARG A 359 25.71 -6.10 -0.25
CA ARG A 359 26.03 -5.49 1.06
C ARG A 359 24.93 -4.60 1.64
N GLY A 360 23.76 -4.62 1.03
CA GLY A 360 22.58 -3.89 1.49
C GLY A 360 21.55 -4.77 2.23
N THR A 361 20.29 -4.39 2.11
CA THR A 361 19.18 -5.00 2.87
C THR A 361 18.90 -6.48 2.52
N LEU A 362 19.42 -6.99 1.40
CA LEU A 362 19.29 -8.39 0.96
C LEU A 362 20.60 -9.19 1.07
N ALA A 363 21.68 -8.61 1.60
CA ALA A 363 23.00 -9.26 1.61
C ALA A 363 23.00 -10.61 2.34
N SER A 364 22.30 -10.72 3.47
CA SER A 364 22.22 -11.99 4.22
C SER A 364 21.47 -13.08 3.46
N THR A 365 20.43 -12.72 2.71
CA THR A 365 19.63 -13.68 1.92
C THR A 365 20.41 -14.23 0.74
N PHE A 366 21.20 -13.40 0.06
CA PHE A 366 21.96 -13.79 -1.13
C PHE A 366 23.43 -14.12 -0.84
N ALA A 367 23.82 -14.21 0.44
CA ALA A 367 25.16 -14.63 0.83
C ALA A 367 25.46 -16.03 0.28
N GLY A 368 26.57 -16.14 -0.51
CA GLY A 368 26.96 -17.41 -1.15
C GLY A 368 26.10 -17.84 -2.34
N PHE A 369 25.14 -17.02 -2.76
CA PHE A 369 24.39 -17.32 -3.98
C PHE A 369 25.31 -17.17 -5.21
N PRO A 370 25.37 -18.16 -6.14
CA PRO A 370 26.45 -18.23 -7.13
C PRO A 370 26.30 -17.25 -8.29
N ILE A 371 25.16 -16.57 -8.41
CA ILE A 371 24.86 -15.60 -9.47
C ILE A 371 24.59 -14.25 -8.83
N GLU A 372 25.11 -13.18 -9.45
CA GLU A 372 24.80 -11.83 -9.01
C GLU A 372 23.33 -11.48 -9.30
N VAL A 373 22.67 -10.96 -8.31
CA VAL A 373 21.26 -10.57 -8.35
C VAL A 373 21.15 -9.06 -8.12
N ALA A 374 20.30 -8.39 -8.86
CA ALA A 374 19.88 -7.03 -8.58
C ALA A 374 18.49 -7.07 -7.93
N GLY A 375 18.32 -6.46 -6.76
CA GLY A 375 17.07 -6.54 -6.03
C GLY A 375 16.74 -5.30 -5.22
N LYS A 376 15.54 -5.24 -4.71
CA LYS A 376 15.08 -4.18 -3.80
C LYS A 376 14.05 -4.71 -2.82
N THR A 377 14.22 -4.39 -1.57
CA THR A 377 13.21 -4.63 -0.52
C THR A 377 12.22 -3.49 -0.45
N GLY A 378 10.99 -3.80 -0.05
CA GLY A 378 9.95 -2.81 0.26
C GLY A 378 9.17 -3.20 1.49
N THR A 379 8.99 -2.26 2.41
CA THR A 379 8.05 -2.37 3.51
C THR A 379 7.04 -1.26 3.33
N ALA A 380 5.76 -1.62 3.19
CA ALA A 380 4.69 -0.65 3.08
C ALA A 380 3.86 -0.65 4.36
N GLU A 381 3.75 0.52 4.97
CA GLU A 381 3.01 0.68 6.21
C GLU A 381 1.52 0.43 6.00
N ARG A 382 0.91 -0.23 6.97
CA ARG A 382 -0.53 -0.43 7.03
C ARG A 382 -1.02 -0.07 8.42
N ASP A 383 -1.79 1.00 8.49
CA ASP A 383 -2.45 1.41 9.71
C ASP A 383 -3.82 0.74 9.86
N GLY A 384 -4.28 0.62 11.09
CA GLY A 384 -5.60 0.14 11.43
C GLY A 384 -5.59 -1.10 12.31
N TYR A 385 -6.78 -1.54 12.65
CA TYR A 385 -7.01 -2.68 13.52
C TYR A 385 -7.67 -3.82 12.75
N ILE A 386 -7.32 -5.04 13.10
CA ILE A 386 -7.96 -6.25 12.58
C ILE A 386 -9.30 -6.42 13.30
N ASN A 387 -10.40 -6.32 12.56
CA ASN A 387 -11.71 -6.58 13.14
C ASN A 387 -11.84 -8.08 13.42
N PRO A 388 -12.17 -8.46 14.67
CA PRO A 388 -12.38 -9.87 14.98
C PRO A 388 -13.59 -10.42 14.22
N LYS A 389 -13.55 -11.70 13.91
CA LYS A 389 -14.67 -12.39 13.24
C LYS A 389 -15.96 -12.32 14.07
N ASP A 390 -15.82 -12.41 15.39
CA ASP A 390 -16.89 -12.27 16.38
C ASP A 390 -16.64 -11.03 17.25
N GLU A 391 -17.18 -9.89 16.81
CA GLU A 391 -17.09 -8.61 17.50
C GLU A 391 -17.86 -8.64 18.83
N VAL A 392 -18.99 -9.38 18.85
CA VAL A 392 -19.81 -9.51 20.05
C VAL A 392 -19.02 -10.16 21.18
N SER A 393 -18.40 -11.29 20.91
CA SER A 393 -17.54 -11.98 21.87
C SER A 393 -16.34 -11.14 22.28
N TYR A 394 -15.72 -10.43 21.33
CA TYR A 394 -14.62 -9.53 21.62
C TYR A 394 -15.02 -8.42 22.61
N VAL A 395 -16.09 -7.68 22.31
CA VAL A 395 -16.59 -6.60 23.16
C VAL A 395 -17.01 -7.12 24.54
N LYS A 396 -17.71 -8.27 24.58
CA LYS A 396 -18.12 -8.90 25.83
C LYS A 396 -16.93 -9.27 26.72
N ASN A 397 -15.90 -9.86 26.17
CA ASN A 397 -14.70 -10.28 26.90
C ASN A 397 -13.87 -9.10 27.43
N HIS A 398 -13.89 -7.96 26.74
CA HIS A 398 -13.16 -6.77 27.15
C HIS A 398 -14.04 -5.70 27.82
N LEU A 399 -15.33 -5.97 28.05
CA LEU A 399 -16.30 -4.98 28.52
C LEU A 399 -15.89 -4.29 29.82
N SER A 400 -15.37 -5.04 30.78
CA SER A 400 -14.92 -4.49 32.06
C SER A 400 -13.76 -3.50 31.93
N SER A 401 -12.89 -3.71 30.91
CA SER A 401 -11.74 -2.85 30.63
C SER A 401 -12.11 -1.64 29.76
N ILE A 402 -13.01 -1.83 28.77
CA ILE A 402 -13.47 -0.78 27.87
C ILE A 402 -14.44 0.17 28.55
N ALA A 403 -15.39 -0.38 29.33
CA ALA A 403 -16.53 0.33 29.90
C ALA A 403 -16.86 -0.14 31.33
N PRO A 404 -16.00 0.15 32.33
CA PRO A 404 -16.27 -0.24 33.70
C PRO A 404 -17.64 0.24 34.17
N GLY A 405 -18.41 -0.66 34.80
CA GLY A 405 -19.76 -0.36 35.36
C GLY A 405 -20.92 -0.49 34.34
N ILE A 406 -20.64 -0.81 33.08
CA ILE A 406 -21.69 -1.13 32.10
C ILE A 406 -21.94 -2.65 32.09
N SER A 407 -23.22 -3.04 32.25
CA SER A 407 -23.61 -4.45 32.18
C SER A 407 -23.77 -4.92 30.74
N TRP A 408 -23.40 -6.18 30.45
CA TRP A 408 -23.63 -6.76 29.14
C TRP A 408 -25.10 -6.77 28.73
N ALA A 409 -26.01 -7.04 29.68
CA ALA A 409 -27.45 -7.01 29.43
C ALA A 409 -27.96 -5.66 28.89
N SER A 410 -27.37 -4.54 29.34
CA SER A 410 -27.73 -3.22 28.81
C SER A 410 -27.25 -3.00 27.38
N VAL A 411 -26.06 -3.53 27.04
CA VAL A 411 -25.51 -3.48 25.67
C VAL A 411 -26.39 -4.35 24.75
N GLN A 412 -26.70 -5.56 25.16
CA GLN A 412 -27.54 -6.49 24.41
C GLN A 412 -28.92 -5.91 24.10
N LYS A 413 -29.60 -5.36 25.12
CA LYS A 413 -30.89 -4.69 24.92
C LYS A 413 -30.82 -3.52 23.94
N GLN A 414 -29.69 -2.80 23.93
CA GLN A 414 -29.48 -1.69 22.99
C GLN A 414 -29.21 -2.21 21.57
N MET A 415 -28.46 -3.30 21.41
CA MET A 415 -28.26 -3.96 20.11
C MET A 415 -29.60 -4.38 19.49
N GLU A 416 -30.41 -5.13 20.22
CA GLU A 416 -31.73 -5.57 19.78
C GLU A 416 -32.63 -4.40 19.32
N LYS A 417 -32.60 -3.30 20.09
CA LYS A 417 -33.34 -2.07 19.76
C LYS A 417 -32.83 -1.45 18.45
N MET A 418 -31.53 -1.45 18.22
CA MET A 418 -30.89 -0.86 17.03
C MET A 418 -31.16 -1.70 15.79
N MET A 419 -30.99 -3.01 15.88
CA MET A 419 -31.27 -3.96 14.80
C MET A 419 -32.74 -3.92 14.38
N LYS A 420 -33.68 -3.85 15.36
CA LYS A 420 -35.11 -3.71 15.07
C LYS A 420 -35.47 -2.38 14.42
N LYS A 421 -34.78 -1.31 14.79
CA LYS A 421 -35.04 0.06 14.29
C LYS A 421 -34.47 0.29 12.88
N ASP A 422 -33.31 -0.27 12.60
CA ASP A 422 -32.61 -0.05 11.35
C ASP A 422 -31.85 -1.34 10.94
N PRO A 423 -32.61 -2.35 10.45
CA PRO A 423 -32.05 -3.65 10.10
C PRO A 423 -31.10 -3.58 8.89
N ALA A 424 -31.25 -2.57 8.03
CA ALA A 424 -30.35 -2.37 6.89
C ALA A 424 -28.96 -1.91 7.33
N LYS A 425 -28.91 -1.08 8.37
CA LYS A 425 -27.63 -0.59 8.94
C LYS A 425 -26.98 -1.58 9.91
N TYR A 426 -27.79 -2.34 10.61
CA TYR A 426 -27.34 -3.31 11.62
C TYR A 426 -27.95 -4.68 11.32
N PRO A 427 -27.49 -5.34 10.24
CA PRO A 427 -28.02 -6.62 9.81
C PRO A 427 -27.67 -7.76 10.78
N THR A 428 -26.56 -7.63 11.53
CA THR A 428 -26.12 -8.60 12.52
C THR A 428 -25.77 -7.96 13.86
N GLU A 429 -25.68 -8.77 14.91
CA GLU A 429 -25.20 -8.31 16.22
C GLU A 429 -23.77 -7.75 16.17
N ASN A 430 -22.91 -8.35 15.34
CA ASN A 430 -21.55 -7.85 15.12
C ASN A 430 -21.51 -6.43 14.54
N ASP A 431 -22.52 -6.03 13.76
CA ASP A 431 -22.60 -4.69 13.18
C ASP A 431 -23.16 -3.67 14.18
N ALA A 432 -23.89 -4.15 15.19
CA ALA A 432 -24.57 -3.31 16.16
C ALA A 432 -23.79 -3.08 17.46
N VAL A 433 -22.95 -4.02 17.89
CA VAL A 433 -22.40 -4.10 19.25
C VAL A 433 -21.56 -2.88 19.65
N ASP A 434 -20.66 -2.41 18.78
CA ASP A 434 -19.81 -1.25 19.07
C ASP A 434 -20.65 0.01 19.30
N GLN A 435 -21.57 0.27 18.38
CA GLN A 435 -22.44 1.44 18.48
C GLN A 435 -23.43 1.33 19.65
N ALA A 436 -23.84 0.11 20.00
CA ALA A 436 -24.66 -0.14 21.19
C ALA A 436 -23.90 0.21 22.47
N LEU A 437 -22.64 -0.24 22.60
CA LEU A 437 -21.78 0.08 23.74
C LEU A 437 -21.52 1.60 23.85
N ILE A 438 -21.19 2.24 22.73
CA ILE A 438 -21.01 3.70 22.67
C ILE A 438 -22.27 4.42 23.16
N THR A 439 -23.44 3.95 22.74
CA THR A 439 -24.73 4.56 23.09
C THR A 439 -25.06 4.38 24.58
N VAL A 440 -24.93 3.17 25.12
CA VAL A 440 -25.20 2.84 26.53
C VAL A 440 -24.24 3.58 27.45
N SER A 441 -23.00 3.79 27.03
CA SER A 441 -22.00 4.54 27.81
C SER A 441 -22.28 6.06 27.88
N GLY A 442 -23.34 6.55 27.23
CA GLY A 442 -23.57 7.99 27.07
C GLY A 442 -22.44 8.68 26.28
N ARG A 443 -21.82 7.96 25.33
CA ARG A 443 -20.68 8.39 24.51
C ARG A 443 -19.37 8.61 25.29
N LYS A 444 -19.25 8.07 26.49
CA LYS A 444 -17.99 8.06 27.27
C LYS A 444 -16.99 7.02 26.72
N VAL A 445 -17.50 5.97 26.06
CA VAL A 445 -16.72 5.03 25.27
C VAL A 445 -16.68 5.53 23.82
N THR A 446 -15.49 5.52 23.23
CA THR A 446 -15.24 5.86 21.83
C THR A 446 -14.83 4.62 21.07
N GLN A 447 -14.91 4.63 19.73
CA GLN A 447 -14.39 3.54 18.91
C GLN A 447 -12.93 3.22 19.23
N ALA A 448 -12.08 4.23 19.39
CA ALA A 448 -10.68 4.05 19.77
C ALA A 448 -10.47 3.31 21.11
N LYS A 449 -11.41 3.45 22.06
CA LYS A 449 -11.37 2.64 23.30
C LYS A 449 -11.77 1.19 23.04
N ILE A 450 -12.72 0.95 22.15
CA ILE A 450 -13.13 -0.40 21.75
C ILE A 450 -11.97 -1.07 21.03
N ASP A 451 -11.36 -0.39 20.08
CA ASP A 451 -10.29 -0.94 19.22
C ASP A 451 -8.96 -1.15 19.94
N ARG A 452 -8.80 -0.57 21.13
CA ARG A 452 -7.53 -0.57 21.89
C ARG A 452 -6.94 -1.96 22.13
N TYR A 453 -7.76 -2.98 22.21
CA TYR A 453 -7.33 -4.36 22.48
C TYR A 453 -7.38 -5.23 21.23
N LYS A 454 -7.71 -4.67 20.06
CA LYS A 454 -7.64 -5.36 18.78
C LYS A 454 -6.19 -5.45 18.31
N ASP A 455 -5.89 -6.51 17.59
CA ASP A 455 -4.62 -6.63 16.88
C ASP A 455 -4.52 -5.54 15.81
N THR A 456 -3.31 -5.04 15.58
CA THR A 456 -3.00 -4.11 14.50
C THR A 456 -2.49 -4.85 13.29
N TYR A 457 -2.70 -4.29 12.11
CA TYR A 457 -2.10 -4.83 10.90
C TYR A 457 -0.58 -4.76 10.97
N ASP A 458 0.07 -5.83 10.52
CA ASP A 458 1.47 -5.81 10.16
C ASP A 458 1.67 -5.23 8.75
N HIS A 459 2.87 -4.74 8.47
CA HIS A 459 3.19 -4.13 7.18
C HIS A 459 3.22 -5.15 6.05
N PHE A 460 2.99 -4.69 4.81
CA PHE A 460 3.24 -5.47 3.61
C PHE A 460 4.74 -5.64 3.41
N ALA A 461 5.20 -6.87 3.20
CA ALA A 461 6.60 -7.16 2.91
C ALA A 461 6.79 -7.48 1.42
N TRP A 462 7.64 -6.70 0.76
CA TRP A 462 7.95 -6.84 -0.65
C TRP A 462 9.41 -7.19 -0.89
N THR A 463 9.65 -8.04 -1.85
CA THR A 463 10.96 -8.20 -2.48
C THR A 463 10.77 -8.24 -3.99
N VAL A 464 11.55 -7.43 -4.70
CA VAL A 464 11.70 -7.49 -6.15
C VAL A 464 13.13 -7.81 -6.48
N ALA A 465 13.36 -8.67 -7.47
CA ALA A 465 14.70 -9.11 -7.85
C ALA A 465 14.74 -9.47 -9.33
N MET A 466 15.91 -9.36 -9.96
CA MET A 466 16.19 -9.85 -11.31
C MET A 466 17.58 -10.47 -11.37
N ALA A 467 17.74 -11.48 -12.18
CA ALA A 467 18.97 -12.25 -12.30
C ALA A 467 19.20 -12.83 -13.70
N PRO A 468 20.47 -12.99 -14.14
CA PRO A 468 21.68 -12.38 -13.59
C PRO A 468 21.63 -10.85 -13.61
N ALA A 469 22.36 -10.16 -12.71
CA ALA A 469 22.30 -8.70 -12.60
C ALA A 469 22.75 -7.95 -13.88
N ASP A 470 23.71 -8.52 -14.63
CA ASP A 470 24.27 -7.88 -15.83
C ASP A 470 23.44 -8.14 -17.10
N ASN A 471 22.76 -9.28 -17.18
CA ASN A 471 21.90 -9.67 -18.31
C ASN A 471 20.71 -10.48 -17.79
N PRO A 472 19.73 -9.79 -17.19
CA PRO A 472 18.63 -10.45 -16.54
C PRO A 472 17.83 -11.36 -17.48
N LYS A 473 17.51 -12.57 -17.00
CA LYS A 473 16.65 -13.54 -17.69
C LYS A 473 15.32 -13.72 -16.97
N ILE A 474 15.32 -13.49 -15.67
CA ILE A 474 14.14 -13.63 -14.82
C ILE A 474 13.99 -12.40 -13.92
N ALA A 475 12.77 -11.90 -13.80
CA ALA A 475 12.37 -10.96 -12.79
C ALA A 475 11.36 -11.63 -11.84
N VAL A 476 11.56 -11.48 -10.53
CA VAL A 476 10.71 -12.08 -9.50
C VAL A 476 10.22 -11.01 -8.55
N VAL A 477 8.93 -11.04 -8.28
CA VAL A 477 8.29 -10.18 -7.27
C VAL A 477 7.57 -11.05 -6.26
N VAL A 478 7.78 -10.78 -5.00
CA VAL A 478 7.13 -11.45 -3.86
C VAL A 478 6.44 -10.40 -3.01
N LEU A 479 5.16 -10.63 -2.73
CA LEU A 479 4.37 -9.91 -1.74
C LEU A 479 3.96 -10.87 -0.63
N LEU A 480 4.26 -10.52 0.62
CA LEU A 480 3.65 -11.14 1.79
C LEU A 480 2.70 -10.13 2.43
N VAL A 481 1.42 -10.47 2.46
CA VAL A 481 0.39 -9.66 3.13
C VAL A 481 0.59 -9.80 4.64
N GLN A 482 0.73 -8.67 5.33
CA GLN A 482 1.10 -8.65 6.75
C GLN A 482 2.44 -9.36 7.06
N GLY A 483 3.37 -9.38 6.09
CA GLY A 483 4.68 -10.02 6.21
C GLY A 483 5.67 -9.30 7.14
N GLY A 484 5.32 -8.13 7.62
CA GLY A 484 6.10 -7.32 8.57
C GLY A 484 7.35 -6.73 7.94
N MET A 485 8.48 -7.40 8.08
CA MET A 485 9.76 -6.91 7.55
C MET A 485 10.01 -7.38 6.12
N SER A 486 10.46 -6.46 5.27
CA SER A 486 10.67 -6.70 3.84
C SER A 486 11.60 -7.89 3.51
N PHE A 487 12.59 -8.18 4.35
CA PHE A 487 13.48 -9.31 4.14
C PHE A 487 12.79 -10.68 4.31
N ASN A 488 11.58 -10.74 4.90
CA ASN A 488 10.84 -12.00 5.03
C ASN A 488 10.39 -12.54 3.66
N ALA A 489 10.17 -11.67 2.66
CA ALA A 489 9.83 -12.07 1.30
C ALA A 489 11.03 -12.51 0.45
N ALA A 490 12.24 -12.18 0.88
CA ALA A 490 13.46 -12.37 0.07
C ALA A 490 13.87 -13.83 -0.16
N PRO A 491 13.77 -14.76 0.82
CA PRO A 491 14.10 -16.17 0.59
C PRO A 491 13.28 -16.79 -0.55
N VAL A 492 12.01 -16.44 -0.66
CA VAL A 492 11.14 -16.94 -1.73
C VAL A 492 11.64 -16.47 -3.11
N ALA A 493 12.00 -15.18 -3.23
CA ALA A 493 12.56 -14.66 -4.48
C ALA A 493 13.88 -15.35 -4.86
N ARG A 494 14.78 -15.56 -3.87
CA ARG A 494 16.05 -16.27 -4.06
C ARG A 494 15.83 -17.69 -4.57
N ASP A 495 14.90 -18.42 -3.96
CA ASP A 495 14.68 -19.83 -4.27
C ASP A 495 14.05 -20.00 -5.67
N VAL A 496 13.11 -19.11 -6.06
CA VAL A 496 12.54 -19.07 -7.42
C VAL A 496 13.61 -18.77 -8.47
N ILE A 497 14.50 -17.80 -8.21
CA ILE A 497 15.63 -17.49 -9.11
C ILE A 497 16.57 -18.70 -9.20
N GLY A 498 16.89 -19.32 -8.06
CA GLY A 498 17.77 -20.47 -7.99
C GLY A 498 17.25 -21.66 -8.79
N GLU A 499 15.96 -21.97 -8.67
CA GLU A 499 15.32 -23.03 -9.41
C GLU A 499 15.31 -22.76 -10.92
N TYR A 500 14.90 -21.57 -11.33
CA TYR A 500 14.85 -21.20 -12.74
C TYR A 500 16.22 -21.24 -13.42
N LEU A 501 17.25 -20.74 -12.76
CA LEU A 501 18.63 -20.71 -13.30
C LEU A 501 19.40 -22.03 -13.02
N GLN A 502 18.75 -23.02 -12.40
CA GLN A 502 19.34 -24.33 -12.03
C GLN A 502 20.62 -24.20 -11.21
N VAL A 503 20.70 -23.17 -10.39
CA VAL A 503 21.84 -22.96 -9.48
C VAL A 503 21.50 -23.54 -8.13
N LYS A 504 22.18 -24.65 -7.79
CA LYS A 504 22.19 -25.20 -6.44
C LYS A 504 23.11 -24.31 -5.60
N GLY A 505 22.54 -23.26 -4.98
CA GLY A 505 23.18 -22.66 -3.83
C GLY A 505 23.39 -23.74 -2.76
N LYS A 506 24.33 -23.54 -1.80
CA LYS A 506 24.24 -24.27 -0.53
C LYS A 506 22.90 -23.84 0.10
N ALA A 507 21.83 -24.47 -0.38
CA ALA A 507 20.57 -24.44 0.32
C ALA A 507 20.89 -25.05 1.69
N ASP A 508 20.83 -24.27 2.75
CA ASP A 508 20.33 -24.84 3.98
C ASP A 508 19.02 -25.51 3.55
N THR A 509 18.99 -26.81 3.64
CA THR A 509 17.80 -27.60 3.40
C THR A 509 16.72 -27.02 4.29
N LEU A 510 15.93 -26.11 3.74
CA LEU A 510 14.68 -25.73 4.35
C LEU A 510 13.88 -27.00 4.35
N ASP A 511 13.77 -27.59 5.53
CA ASP A 511 12.93 -28.73 5.76
C ASP A 511 11.49 -28.30 5.45
N PHE A 512 11.00 -28.68 4.26
CA PHE A 512 9.62 -28.45 3.84
C PHE A 512 8.61 -29.23 4.69
N SER A 513 9.07 -29.89 5.78
CA SER A 513 8.19 -30.52 6.77
C SER A 513 7.45 -29.53 7.67
N ASN A 514 7.74 -28.24 7.62
CA ASN A 514 6.93 -27.23 8.28
C ASN A 514 5.58 -27.09 7.55
N LYS A 515 4.75 -28.09 7.71
CA LYS A 515 3.31 -27.95 7.53
C LYS A 515 2.86 -26.82 8.45
N ILE A 516 2.43 -25.73 7.84
CA ILE A 516 1.63 -24.73 8.54
C ILE A 516 0.31 -25.44 8.90
N ASN A 517 0.20 -25.90 10.13
CA ASN A 517 -1.04 -26.40 10.70
C ASN A 517 -1.94 -25.23 11.06
#